data_c28c18cbd1800628fa59e71e27e0a79b
#
_entry.id   c28c18cbd1800628fa59e71e27e0a79b
#
_cell.length_a   1.000
_cell.length_b   1.000
_cell.length_c   1.000
_cell.angle_alpha   90.00
_cell.angle_beta   90.00
_cell.angle_gamma   90.00
#
_symmetry.space_group_name_H-M   'P 1'
#
loop_
_entity.id
_entity.type
_entity.pdbx_description
1 polymer ?
#
loop_
_entity_poly.entity_id
_entity_poly.type
_entity_poly.pdbx_seq_one_letter_code
_entity_poly.pdbx_strand_id
1 'polypeptide(L)'
;MMKKIAYKITAAFAALALTVGAFGFNASAASTKITAEQAKAIAVKRAGVPASAVKYKKVKLDYEHGKYEYEIEFLYNGYEYDVEVDANTGHILDFDVEYDD
;
A
#
# COMPACT_ATOMS: atom_id res chain seq x y z
N MET A 1 -18.65 7.84 22.04
CA MET A 1 -18.75 7.09 21.34
C MET A 1 -17.90 7.10 20.22
N MET A 2 -17.28 6.18 19.88
CA MET A 2 -16.43 6.12 18.88
C MET A 2 -17.04 6.16 17.59
N LYS A 3 -16.58 6.78 16.68
CA LYS A 3 -17.07 6.83 15.44
C LYS A 3 -16.05 6.63 14.44
N LYS A 4 -16.22 5.90 13.46
CA LYS A 4 -15.26 5.67 12.45
C LYS A 4 -15.64 6.46 11.28
N ILE A 5 -14.87 7.31 10.79
CA ILE A 5 -15.16 8.11 9.61
C ILE A 5 -14.28 7.63 8.49
N ALA A 6 -14.88 7.10 7.48
CA ALA A 6 -14.13 6.55 6.37
C ALA A 6 -14.11 7.45 5.17
N TYR A 7 -12.97 7.58 4.57
CA TYR A 7 -12.85 8.40 3.39
C TYR A 7 -12.27 7.49 2.33
N LYS A 8 -12.98 7.27 1.25
CA LYS A 8 -12.46 6.42 0.22
C LYS A 8 -11.95 7.26 -0.90
N ILE A 9 -10.71 7.16 -1.21
CA ILE A 9 -10.13 7.96 -2.23
C ILE A 9 -9.64 7.06 -3.31
N THR A 10 -10.16 7.11 -4.44
CA THR A 10 -9.79 6.26 -5.53
C THR A 10 -8.73 6.91 -6.29
N ALA A 11 -7.61 6.41 -6.27
CA ALA A 11 -6.56 7.05 -6.88
C ALA A 11 -6.39 6.59 -8.15
N ALA A 12 -6.55 7.11 -9.00
CA ALA A 12 -6.40 6.60 -10.17
C ALA A 12 -5.19 6.76 -10.79
N PHE A 13 -4.32 7.19 -10.66
CA PHE A 13 -3.20 7.20 -11.44
C PHE A 13 -2.06 7.28 -10.79
N ALA A 14 -1.61 7.00 -10.34
CA ALA A 14 -0.47 6.99 -9.70
C ALA A 14 0.62 6.86 -10.39
N ALA A 15 0.79 6.95 -11.21
CA ALA A 15 1.88 6.79 -11.91
C ALA A 15 3.05 7.04 -11.33
N LEU A 16 3.67 6.61 -10.89
CA LEU A 16 4.75 6.88 -10.35
C LEU A 16 5.79 6.28 -10.66
N ALA A 17 6.48 6.61 -11.06
CA ALA A 17 7.59 6.17 -11.45
C ALA A 17 8.28 5.63 -10.47
N LEU A 18 8.29 4.72 -10.17
CA LEU A 18 8.95 4.17 -9.26
C LEU A 18 10.12 3.72 -9.63
N THR A 19 11.04 4.17 -9.61
CA THR A 19 12.27 3.71 -9.94
C THR A 19 12.63 2.86 -8.97
N VAL A 20 12.17 1.89 -8.79
CA VAL A 20 12.60 1.01 -7.88
C VAL A 20 13.76 0.32 -8.08
N GLY A 21 14.37 0.51 -8.98
CA GLY A 21 15.50 -0.25 -9.17
C GLY A 21 16.42 -0.30 -8.11
N ALA A 22 16.34 0.49 -7.30
CA ALA A 22 17.33 0.46 -6.37
C ALA A 22 17.18 -0.60 -5.42
N PHE A 23 16.23 -1.26 -5.31
CA PHE A 23 16.13 -2.21 -4.37
C PHE A 23 16.63 -3.43 -4.83
N GLY A 24 17.49 -3.81 -4.79
CA GLY A 24 18.03 -4.97 -5.24
C GLY A 24 17.31 -6.06 -4.75
N PHE A 25 16.45 -6.59 -5.07
CA PHE A 25 15.84 -7.64 -4.44
C PHE A 25 15.73 -8.71 -5.36
N ASN A 26 15.52 -9.84 -4.98
CA ASN A 26 15.44 -10.89 -5.80
C ASN A 26 14.16 -11.35 -5.86
N ALA A 27 13.62 -11.50 -6.56
CA ALA A 27 12.46 -11.95 -6.69
C ALA A 27 12.11 -13.21 -6.56
N SER A 28 12.35 -13.70 -5.73
CA SER A 28 12.06 -15.03 -5.66
C SER A 28 10.65 -15.18 -5.79
N ALA A 29 9.93 -14.37 -5.58
CA ALA A 29 8.64 -14.62 -5.56
C ALA A 29 8.06 -14.73 -6.76
N ALA A 30 8.47 -15.03 -7.41
CA ALA A 30 7.86 -15.30 -8.43
C ALA A 30 7.07 -14.47 -9.22
N SER A 31 6.03 -14.31 -9.20
CA SER A 31 5.35 -13.68 -10.12
C SER A 31 5.22 -12.23 -9.97
N THR A 32 5.66 -11.65 -8.99
CA THR A 32 5.45 -10.23 -8.82
C THR A 32 6.71 -9.48 -9.11
N LYS A 33 6.57 -8.26 -9.63
CA LYS A 33 7.71 -7.50 -9.96
C LYS A 33 8.12 -6.58 -8.85
N ILE A 34 7.29 -6.31 -7.89
CA ILE A 34 7.73 -5.52 -6.76
C ILE A 34 7.58 -6.37 -5.53
N THR A 35 8.34 -6.07 -4.53
CA THR A 35 8.32 -6.84 -3.29
C THR A 35 7.40 -6.22 -2.29
N ALA A 36 7.12 -6.91 -1.23
CA ALA A 36 6.29 -6.38 -0.17
C ALA A 36 6.90 -5.11 0.41
N GLU A 37 8.24 -5.08 0.51
CA GLU A 37 8.87 -3.89 1.04
C GLU A 37 8.70 -2.71 0.11
N GLN A 38 8.72 -2.95 -1.18
CA GLN A 38 8.53 -1.87 -2.10
C GLN A 38 7.07 -1.42 -2.06
N ALA A 39 6.15 -2.35 -1.91
CA ALA A 39 4.75 -1.99 -1.83
C ALA A 39 4.46 -1.17 -0.58
N LYS A 40 5.12 -1.51 0.52
CA LYS A 40 4.94 -0.74 1.74
C LYS A 40 5.43 0.70 1.52
N ALA A 41 6.55 0.85 0.85
CA ALA A 41 7.08 2.17 0.61
C ALA A 41 6.14 2.99 -0.28
N ILE A 42 5.56 2.34 -1.27
CA ILE A 42 4.63 3.01 -2.14
C ILE A 42 3.41 3.46 -1.35
N ALA A 43 2.89 2.59 -0.50
CA ALA A 43 1.71 2.92 0.26
C ALA A 43 1.94 4.08 1.22
N VAL A 44 3.06 4.05 1.90
CA VAL A 44 3.35 5.08 2.87
C VAL A 44 3.60 6.41 2.16
N LYS A 45 4.25 6.36 0.99
CA LYS A 45 4.50 7.57 0.28
C LYS A 45 3.20 8.15 -0.23
N ARG A 46 2.28 7.31 -0.67
CA ARG A 46 1.02 7.81 -1.15
C ARG A 46 0.26 8.47 0.00
N ALA A 47 0.38 7.94 1.18
CA ALA A 47 -0.32 8.49 2.32
C ALA A 47 0.33 9.77 2.82
N GLY A 48 1.56 10.00 2.45
CA GLY A 48 2.22 11.20 2.89
C GLY A 48 2.62 11.20 4.35
N VAL A 49 2.86 10.05 4.91
CA VAL A 49 3.21 9.96 6.31
C VAL A 49 4.62 9.44 6.48
N PRO A 50 5.25 9.66 7.59
CA PRO A 50 6.62 9.21 7.77
C PRO A 50 6.69 7.72 7.96
N ALA A 51 7.49 7.07 7.16
CA ALA A 51 7.58 5.63 7.21
C ALA A 51 8.00 5.12 8.58
N SER A 52 8.79 5.86 9.29
CA SER A 52 9.27 5.37 10.56
C SER A 52 8.23 5.41 11.64
N ALA A 53 7.13 6.07 11.40
CA ALA A 53 6.11 6.19 12.43
C ALA A 53 4.87 5.36 12.19
N VAL A 54 4.80 4.64 11.10
CA VAL A 54 3.58 3.88 10.85
C VAL A 54 3.64 2.55 11.53
N LYS A 55 2.50 2.00 11.87
CA LYS A 55 2.47 0.71 12.48
C LYS A 55 1.69 -0.18 11.55
N TYR A 56 2.33 -1.15 10.95
CA TYR A 56 1.66 -2.00 10.00
C TYR A 56 0.77 -3.02 10.69
N LYS A 57 -0.44 -3.18 10.18
CA LYS A 57 -1.36 -4.16 10.71
C LYS A 57 -1.45 -5.32 9.76
N LYS A 58 -1.27 -5.15 8.50
CA LYS A 58 -1.39 -6.23 7.55
C LYS A 58 -0.58 -5.93 6.32
N VAL A 59 0.16 -6.88 5.84
CA VAL A 59 0.83 -6.76 4.59
C VAL A 59 0.67 -8.11 3.93
N LYS A 60 -0.12 -8.22 2.87
CA LYS A 60 -0.43 -9.49 2.32
C LYS A 60 -0.51 -9.48 0.82
N LEU A 61 -0.09 -10.51 0.17
CA LEU A 61 -0.17 -10.62 -1.25
C LEU A 61 -1.43 -11.39 -1.59
N ASP A 62 -2.31 -10.81 -2.38
CA ASP A 62 -3.53 -11.42 -2.78
C ASP A 62 -3.63 -11.54 -4.27
N TYR A 63 -4.41 -12.47 -4.74
CA TYR A 63 -4.62 -12.60 -6.16
C TYR A 63 -6.10 -12.36 -6.38
N GLU A 64 -6.45 -11.30 -7.06
CA GLU A 64 -7.81 -10.98 -7.31
C GLU A 64 -8.03 -10.42 -8.67
N HIS A 65 -9.07 -10.78 -9.31
CA HIS A 65 -9.41 -10.24 -10.61
C HIS A 65 -8.28 -10.43 -11.61
N GLY A 66 -7.62 -11.53 -11.54
CA GLY A 66 -6.59 -11.82 -12.51
C GLY A 66 -5.26 -11.16 -12.26
N LYS A 67 -5.06 -10.52 -11.13
CA LYS A 67 -3.78 -9.91 -10.88
C LYS A 67 -3.38 -10.03 -9.44
N TYR A 68 -2.09 -9.90 -9.20
CA TYR A 68 -1.60 -9.94 -7.84
C TYR A 68 -1.57 -8.52 -7.28
N GLU A 69 -1.97 -8.40 -6.03
CA GLU A 69 -2.01 -7.10 -5.38
C GLU A 69 -1.48 -7.25 -3.98
N TYR A 70 -0.82 -6.23 -3.48
CA TYR A 70 -0.45 -6.23 -2.07
C TYR A 70 -1.50 -5.43 -1.33
N GLU A 71 -2.01 -6.02 -0.24
CA GLU A 71 -2.95 -5.30 0.58
C GLU A 71 -2.21 -4.85 1.80
N ILE A 72 -2.14 -3.57 2.06
CA ILE A 72 -1.35 -3.02 3.13
C ILE A 72 -2.20 -2.17 4.03
N GLU A 73 -2.26 -2.54 5.31
CA GLU A 73 -3.01 -1.76 6.26
C GLU A 73 -2.08 -1.23 7.31
N PHE A 74 -2.14 0.02 7.63
CA PHE A 74 -1.29 0.55 8.67
C PHE A 74 -1.97 1.68 9.43
N LEU A 75 -1.46 1.95 10.61
CA LEU A 75 -1.99 2.99 11.43
C LEU A 75 -0.99 4.13 11.55
N TYR A 76 -1.47 5.34 11.55
CA TYR A 76 -0.62 6.46 11.80
C TYR A 76 -1.45 7.59 12.38
N ASN A 77 -1.08 8.05 13.55
CA ASN A 77 -1.73 9.20 14.15
C ASN A 77 -3.24 9.07 14.26
N GLY A 78 -3.75 7.95 14.63
CA GLY A 78 -5.17 7.77 14.82
C GLY A 78 -5.94 7.46 13.58
N TYR A 79 -5.27 7.34 12.46
CA TYR A 79 -5.95 6.99 11.23
C TYR A 79 -5.51 5.62 10.77
N GLU A 80 -6.43 4.91 10.17
CA GLU A 80 -6.11 3.61 9.62
C GLU A 80 -6.12 3.74 8.12
N TYR A 81 -5.06 3.31 7.46
CA TYR A 81 -4.93 3.40 6.03
C TYR A 81 -4.98 2.00 5.44
N ASP A 82 -5.71 1.87 4.35
CA ASP A 82 -5.84 0.58 3.70
C ASP A 82 -5.51 0.82 2.24
N VAL A 83 -4.42 0.28 1.76
CA VAL A 83 -3.93 0.57 0.44
C VAL A 83 -3.71 -0.70 -0.34
N GLU A 84 -4.17 -0.73 -1.57
CA GLU A 84 -3.93 -1.88 -2.42
C GLU A 84 -3.01 -1.46 -3.54
N VAL A 85 -1.94 -2.19 -3.74
CA VAL A 85 -0.93 -1.85 -4.70
C VAL A 85 -0.76 -2.99 -5.69
N ASP A 86 -0.78 -2.69 -6.97
CA ASP A 86 -0.61 -3.70 -7.99
C ASP A 86 0.79 -4.27 -7.87
N ALA A 87 0.91 -5.55 -7.70
CA ALA A 87 2.19 -6.17 -7.41
C ALA A 87 3.10 -6.25 -8.63
N ASN A 88 2.59 -5.96 -9.79
CA ASN A 88 3.42 -5.97 -10.96
C ASN A 88 3.76 -4.59 -11.47
N THR A 89 2.98 -3.60 -11.19
CA THR A 89 3.26 -2.29 -11.70
C THR A 89 3.54 -1.27 -10.62
N GLY A 90 3.12 -1.55 -9.41
CA GLY A 90 3.28 -0.57 -8.34
C GLY A 90 2.19 0.47 -8.31
N HIS A 91 1.19 0.35 -9.18
CA HIS A 91 0.15 1.36 -9.18
C HIS A 91 -0.74 1.17 -7.98
N ILE A 92 -1.29 2.23 -7.46
CA ILE A 92 -2.19 2.16 -6.35
C ILE A 92 -3.56 1.86 -6.87
N LEU A 93 -4.12 0.75 -6.47
CA LEU A 93 -5.42 0.34 -6.95
C LEU A 93 -6.54 0.81 -6.04
N ASP A 94 -6.28 1.00 -4.79
CA ASP A 94 -7.29 1.47 -3.88
C ASP A 94 -6.63 2.14 -2.70
N PHE A 95 -7.26 3.16 -2.16
CA PHE A 95 -6.68 3.89 -1.05
C PHE A 95 -7.80 4.39 -0.16
N ASP A 96 -7.92 3.84 1.05
CA ASP A 96 -8.94 4.23 1.97
C ASP A 96 -8.32 4.73 3.25
N VAL A 97 -8.87 5.73 3.85
CA VAL A 97 -8.40 6.25 5.12
C VAL A 97 -9.58 6.36 6.06
N GLU A 98 -9.44 5.81 7.24
CA GLU A 98 -10.50 5.87 8.21
C GLU A 98 -9.96 6.44 9.50
N TYR A 99 -10.73 7.23 10.16
CA TYR A 99 -10.29 7.79 11.42
C TYR A 99 -10.75 6.83 12.48
N ASP A 100 -9.82 6.29 13.22
CA ASP A 100 -10.17 5.31 14.18
C ASP A 100 -10.07 5.97 15.52
N ASP A 101 -11.14 6.33 16.10
CA ASP A 101 -11.10 7.04 17.33
C ASP A 101 -11.01 6.14 18.52
#